data_6871c5e4d4e6cc6ad4cbf95224efedcc
#
_entry.id   6871c5e4d4e6cc6ad4cbf95224efedcc
#
_cell.length_a   1.000
_cell.length_b   1.000
_cell.length_c   1.000
_cell.angle_alpha   90.00
_cell.angle_beta   90.00
_cell.angle_gamma   90.00
#
_symmetry.space_group_name_H-M   'P 1'
#
loop_
_entity.id
_entity.type
_entity.pdbx_description
1 polymer ?
#
loop_
_entity_poly.entity_id
_entity_poly.type
_entity_poly.pdbx_seq_one_letter_code
_entity_poly.pdbx_strand_id
1 'polypeptide(L)'
;GTLSHVVAEPINVAIEGSQVVVTRPSDDRVARSLHGLTRTLIANMIEGVTKGFSKQLEIAGTGYRVVAKGKDLEFSLGFSHTVLVTAPEGIEFTVESQTKFTVAGIDKQLVGETAARIRKLKKPEPYKGKGIHYVGETIRRKVGKAGK
;
A
#
# COMPACT_ATOMS: atom_id res chain seq x y z
N GLY A 1 -15.37 8.45 5.23
CA GLY A 1 -14.67 9.38 4.33
C GLY A 1 -15.29 9.41 2.93
N THR A 2 -14.69 10.19 2.08
CA THR A 2 -15.15 10.38 0.71
C THR A 2 -14.02 10.06 -0.28
N LEU A 3 -14.33 9.26 -1.27
CA LEU A 3 -13.44 8.98 -2.41
C LEU A 3 -14.13 9.39 -3.69
N SER A 4 -13.36 9.85 -4.67
CA SER A 4 -13.88 10.23 -5.96
C SER A 4 -13.00 9.70 -7.09
N HIS A 5 -13.63 9.45 -8.24
CA HIS A 5 -12.95 8.96 -9.42
C HIS A 5 -13.69 9.44 -10.67
N VAL A 6 -12.94 9.87 -11.67
CA VAL A 6 -13.50 10.25 -12.97
C VAL A 6 -13.59 8.99 -13.82
N VAL A 7 -14.82 8.63 -14.21
CA VAL A 7 -15.05 7.45 -15.04
C VAL A 7 -14.58 7.69 -16.47
N ALA A 8 -13.74 6.78 -16.97
CA ALA A 8 -13.21 6.89 -18.34
C ALA A 8 -14.31 6.59 -19.37
N GLU A 9 -14.41 7.44 -20.40
CA GLU A 9 -15.30 7.12 -21.52
C GLU A 9 -14.77 5.89 -22.30
N PRO A 10 -15.62 5.01 -22.83
CA PRO A 10 -17.09 5.11 -22.95
C PRO A 10 -17.86 4.40 -21.81
N ILE A 11 -17.24 4.16 -20.68
CA ILE A 11 -17.86 3.42 -19.59
C ILE A 11 -18.93 4.28 -18.90
N ASN A 12 -20.07 3.67 -18.57
CA ASN A 12 -21.15 4.31 -17.84
C ASN A 12 -21.33 3.66 -16.47
N VAL A 13 -21.64 4.47 -15.48
CA VAL A 13 -21.88 4.01 -14.11
C VAL A 13 -23.25 4.54 -13.67
N ALA A 14 -24.08 3.67 -13.14
CA ALA A 14 -25.41 4.03 -12.65
C ALA A 14 -25.68 3.35 -11.32
N ILE A 15 -26.53 3.98 -10.51
CA ILE A 15 -26.98 3.40 -9.25
C ILE A 15 -28.37 2.84 -9.46
N GLU A 16 -28.54 1.54 -9.23
CA GLU A 16 -29.82 0.86 -9.34
C GLU A 16 -30.16 0.22 -7.99
N GLY A 17 -31.07 0.86 -7.25
CA GLY A 17 -31.41 0.41 -5.91
C GLY A 17 -30.21 0.47 -4.98
N SER A 18 -29.79 -0.67 -4.43
CA SER A 18 -28.62 -0.80 -3.56
C SER A 18 -27.36 -1.22 -4.32
N GLN A 19 -27.40 -1.23 -5.65
CA GLN A 19 -26.28 -1.68 -6.47
C GLN A 19 -25.73 -0.55 -7.33
N VAL A 20 -24.41 -0.60 -7.56
CA VAL A 20 -23.74 0.24 -8.54
C VAL A 20 -23.44 -0.62 -9.76
N VAL A 21 -23.99 -0.22 -10.91
CA VAL A 21 -23.87 -0.97 -12.16
C VAL A 21 -22.92 -0.25 -13.11
N VAL A 22 -21.92 -0.98 -13.59
CA VAL A 22 -20.93 -0.48 -14.55
C VAL A 22 -21.22 -1.15 -15.90
N THR A 23 -21.43 -0.34 -16.93
CA THR A 23 -21.77 -0.85 -18.28
C THR A 23 -20.82 -0.32 -19.34
N ARG A 24 -20.71 -1.05 -20.45
CA ARG A 24 -19.94 -0.66 -21.62
C ARG A 24 -20.84 -0.70 -22.87
N PRO A 25 -20.60 0.19 -23.87
CA PRO A 25 -21.44 0.22 -25.07
C PRO A 25 -21.09 -0.86 -26.08
N SER A 26 -19.92 -1.47 -26.02
CA SER A 26 -19.46 -2.46 -26.98
C SER A 26 -18.53 -3.47 -26.31
N ASP A 27 -18.19 -4.53 -27.05
CA ASP A 27 -17.28 -5.58 -26.58
C ASP A 27 -15.88 -5.45 -27.20
N ASP A 28 -15.52 -4.26 -27.69
CA ASP A 28 -14.18 -4.08 -28.21
C ASP A 28 -13.12 -4.17 -27.07
N ARG A 29 -11.88 -4.32 -27.46
CA ARG A 29 -10.77 -4.54 -26.52
C ARG A 29 -10.64 -3.42 -25.50
N VAL A 30 -10.73 -2.16 -25.96
CA VAL A 30 -10.59 -0.99 -25.09
C VAL A 30 -11.75 -0.89 -24.11
N ALA A 31 -12.99 -1.04 -24.60
CA ALA A 31 -14.18 -0.97 -23.77
C ALA A 31 -14.18 -2.07 -22.68
N ARG A 32 -13.78 -3.28 -23.04
CA ARG A 32 -13.69 -4.39 -22.07
C ARG A 32 -12.65 -4.12 -20.99
N SER A 33 -11.49 -3.59 -21.40
CA SER A 33 -10.41 -3.25 -20.45
C SER A 33 -10.85 -2.16 -19.48
N LEU A 34 -11.44 -1.08 -20.00
CA LEU A 34 -11.91 0.03 -19.18
C LEU A 34 -13.08 -0.38 -18.28
N HIS A 35 -13.97 -1.25 -18.76
CA HIS A 35 -15.08 -1.77 -17.97
C HIS A 35 -14.58 -2.54 -16.75
N GLY A 36 -13.65 -3.48 -16.95
CA GLY A 36 -13.06 -4.25 -15.84
C GLY A 36 -12.31 -3.37 -14.84
N LEU A 37 -11.50 -2.44 -15.34
CA LEU A 37 -10.77 -1.51 -14.49
C LEU A 37 -11.70 -0.64 -13.66
N THR A 38 -12.72 -0.03 -14.30
CA THR A 38 -13.67 0.85 -13.61
C THR A 38 -14.45 0.10 -12.54
N ARG A 39 -14.90 -1.12 -12.84
CA ARG A 39 -15.60 -1.96 -11.87
C ARG A 39 -14.73 -2.24 -10.65
N THR A 40 -13.47 -2.59 -10.88
CA THR A 40 -12.52 -2.86 -9.79
C THR A 40 -12.26 -1.61 -8.94
N LEU A 41 -12.05 -0.46 -9.58
CA LEU A 41 -11.80 0.79 -8.86
C LEU A 41 -12.99 1.19 -7.99
N ILE A 42 -14.20 1.06 -8.51
CA ILE A 42 -15.43 1.37 -7.75
C ILE A 42 -15.60 0.42 -6.59
N ALA A 43 -15.38 -0.88 -6.80
CA ALA A 43 -15.46 -1.88 -5.73
C ALA A 43 -14.45 -1.56 -4.62
N ASN A 44 -13.22 -1.17 -4.97
CA ASN A 44 -12.20 -0.79 -4.00
C ASN A 44 -12.58 0.48 -3.24
N MET A 45 -13.22 1.46 -3.90
CA MET A 45 -13.69 2.67 -3.24
C MET A 45 -14.76 2.36 -2.20
N ILE A 46 -15.73 1.52 -2.55
CA ILE A 46 -16.79 1.11 -1.63
C ILE A 46 -16.21 0.36 -0.43
N GLU A 47 -15.32 -0.59 -0.67
CA GLU A 47 -14.67 -1.33 0.42
C GLU A 47 -13.82 -0.40 1.30
N GLY A 48 -13.10 0.53 0.68
CA GLY A 48 -12.27 1.49 1.40
C GLY A 48 -13.04 2.38 2.35
N VAL A 49 -14.14 2.97 1.92
CA VAL A 49 -14.94 3.86 2.76
C VAL A 49 -15.76 3.13 3.82
N THR A 50 -16.00 1.82 3.63
CA THR A 50 -16.74 1.01 4.60
C THR A 50 -15.84 0.29 5.60
N LYS A 51 -14.80 -0.38 5.12
CA LYS A 51 -13.89 -1.20 5.94
C LYS A 51 -12.50 -0.61 6.08
N GLY A 52 -12.04 0.12 5.07
CA GLY A 52 -10.66 0.60 4.99
C GLY A 52 -9.70 -0.49 4.51
N PHE A 53 -8.49 -0.06 4.18
CA PHE A 53 -7.39 -0.94 3.78
C PHE A 53 -6.21 -0.73 4.69
N SER A 54 -5.41 -1.76 4.89
CA SER A 54 -4.19 -1.67 5.67
C SER A 54 -3.12 -2.59 5.13
N LYS A 55 -1.86 -2.19 5.35
CA LYS A 55 -0.68 -2.99 5.07
C LYS A 55 0.19 -3.00 6.31
N GLN A 56 0.57 -4.18 6.77
CA GLN A 56 1.50 -4.33 7.89
C GLN A 56 2.90 -4.56 7.36
N LEU A 57 3.86 -3.86 7.96
CA LEU A 57 5.27 -3.99 7.60
C LEU A 57 6.10 -4.30 8.85
N GLU A 58 7.20 -4.99 8.64
CA GLU A 58 8.17 -5.32 9.68
C GLU A 58 9.55 -4.83 9.27
N ILE A 59 10.35 -4.51 10.27
CA ILE A 59 11.74 -4.11 10.08
C ILE A 59 12.63 -5.20 10.65
N ALA A 60 13.54 -5.73 9.84
CA ALA A 60 14.53 -6.71 10.27
C ALA A 60 15.92 -6.06 10.23
N GLY A 61 16.71 -6.28 11.28
CA GLY A 61 18.06 -5.75 11.38
C GLY A 61 18.37 -5.28 12.80
N THR A 62 19.56 -5.55 13.27
CA THR A 62 20.01 -5.14 14.61
C THR A 62 20.06 -3.61 14.69
N GLY A 63 19.32 -3.05 15.65
CA GLY A 63 19.29 -1.60 15.86
C GLY A 63 18.35 -0.85 14.92
N TYR A 64 17.73 -1.52 13.96
CA TYR A 64 16.73 -0.90 13.08
C TYR A 64 15.41 -0.78 13.85
N ARG A 65 14.78 0.39 13.76
CA ARG A 65 13.53 0.63 14.49
C ARG A 65 12.71 1.73 13.84
N VAL A 66 11.43 1.77 14.21
CA VAL A 66 10.50 2.83 13.84
C VAL A 66 9.86 3.41 15.10
N VAL A 67 9.66 4.71 15.11
CA VAL A 67 9.02 5.43 16.21
C VAL A 67 7.96 6.36 15.64
N ALA A 68 6.82 6.47 16.31
CA ALA A 68 5.78 7.41 15.92
C ALA A 68 6.18 8.84 16.32
N LYS A 69 6.02 9.77 15.38
CA LYS A 69 6.23 11.20 15.58
C LYS A 69 4.95 11.94 15.22
N GLY A 70 4.01 12.04 16.18
CA GLY A 70 2.69 12.57 15.89
C GLY A 70 1.97 11.69 14.85
N LYS A 71 1.69 12.24 13.69
CA LYS A 71 1.08 11.50 12.56
C LYS A 71 2.11 10.81 11.68
N ASP A 72 3.39 11.12 11.85
CA ASP A 72 4.46 10.68 10.97
C ASP A 72 5.26 9.54 11.60
N LEU A 73 6.16 8.96 10.83
CA LEU A 73 7.06 7.90 11.29
C LEU A 73 8.52 8.36 11.17
N GLU A 74 9.32 8.01 12.16
CA GLU A 74 10.76 8.21 12.13
C GLU A 74 11.45 6.85 12.17
N PHE A 75 12.30 6.60 11.20
CA PHE A 75 13.03 5.33 11.06
C PHE A 75 14.49 5.48 11.37
N SER A 76 15.02 4.51 12.11
CA SER A 76 16.47 4.33 12.31
C SER A 76 16.87 3.06 11.56
N LEU A 77 17.56 3.20 10.44
CA LEU A 77 17.83 2.12 9.49
C LEU A 77 19.31 1.90 9.22
N GLY A 78 20.18 2.28 10.18
CA GLY A 78 21.60 2.11 10.02
C GLY A 78 22.29 3.22 9.23
N PHE A 79 21.54 4.25 8.84
CA PHE A 79 22.13 5.46 8.25
C PHE A 79 22.71 6.36 9.34
N SER A 80 23.51 7.33 8.94
CA SER A 80 24.08 8.33 9.88
C SER A 80 23.02 9.28 10.44
N HIS A 81 21.81 9.26 9.88
CA HIS A 81 20.66 10.08 10.30
C HIS A 81 19.40 9.24 10.32
N THR A 82 18.37 9.74 10.99
CA THR A 82 17.04 9.13 10.94
C THR A 82 16.31 9.58 9.67
N VAL A 83 15.33 8.80 9.25
CA VAL A 83 14.48 9.11 8.09
C VAL A 83 13.07 9.40 8.58
N LEU A 84 12.58 10.60 8.32
CA LEU A 84 11.22 11.00 8.68
C LEU A 84 10.29 10.78 7.48
N VAL A 85 9.21 10.05 7.69
CA VAL A 85 8.19 9.81 6.67
C VAL A 85 6.91 10.52 7.09
N THR A 86 6.50 11.48 6.30
CA THR A 86 5.27 12.26 6.52
C THR A 86 4.06 11.46 6.06
N ALA A 87 3.01 11.44 6.88
CA ALA A 87 1.75 10.79 6.49
C ALA A 87 1.03 11.64 5.43
N PRO A 88 0.78 11.08 4.23
CA PRO A 88 -0.07 11.76 3.25
C PRO A 88 -1.49 11.94 3.79
N GLU A 89 -2.23 12.90 3.25
CA GLU A 89 -3.63 13.08 3.59
C GLU A 89 -4.40 11.79 3.28
N GLY A 90 -5.19 11.32 4.25
CA GLY A 90 -5.94 10.07 4.12
C GLY A 90 -5.17 8.82 4.54
N ILE A 91 -3.95 8.96 5.01
CA ILE A 91 -3.14 7.85 5.52
C ILE A 91 -2.92 8.00 7.03
N GLU A 92 -3.07 6.89 7.73
CA GLU A 92 -2.80 6.80 9.16
C GLU A 92 -1.76 5.72 9.42
N PHE A 93 -0.76 6.06 10.23
CA PHE A 93 0.27 5.11 10.65
C PHE A 93 0.01 4.66 12.08
N THR A 94 0.16 3.36 12.33
CA THR A 94 0.06 2.77 13.66
C THR A 94 1.32 1.98 13.93
N VAL A 95 2.03 2.32 15.01
CA VAL A 95 3.25 1.60 15.43
C VAL A 95 2.86 0.59 16.50
N GLU A 96 2.98 -0.70 16.19
CA GLU A 96 2.68 -1.78 17.14
C GLU A 96 3.88 -2.08 18.03
N SER A 97 5.09 -2.01 17.46
CA SER A 97 6.35 -2.19 18.19
C SER A 97 7.45 -1.44 17.46
N GLN A 98 8.67 -1.47 17.98
CA GLN A 98 9.81 -0.81 17.34
C GLN A 98 10.15 -1.40 15.96
N THR A 99 9.66 -2.61 15.67
CA THR A 99 9.97 -3.32 14.42
C THR A 99 8.72 -3.64 13.59
N LYS A 100 7.54 -3.21 14.03
CA LYS A 100 6.30 -3.54 13.35
C LYS A 100 5.34 -2.34 13.33
N PHE A 101 4.83 -2.03 12.16
CA PHE A 101 3.92 -0.90 11.98
C PHE A 101 2.90 -1.18 10.87
N THR A 102 1.83 -0.39 10.86
CA THR A 102 0.73 -0.54 9.92
C THR A 102 0.49 0.78 9.19
N VAL A 103 0.24 0.69 7.88
CA VAL A 103 -0.19 1.81 7.04
C VAL A 103 -1.65 1.56 6.69
N ALA A 104 -2.52 2.50 7.03
CA ALA A 104 -3.96 2.35 6.84
C ALA A 104 -4.58 3.57 6.17
N GLY A 105 -5.68 3.35 5.45
CA GLY A 105 -6.43 4.41 4.79
C GLY A 105 -7.62 3.86 4.04
N ILE A 106 -8.44 4.76 3.50
CA ILE A 106 -9.63 4.38 2.74
C ILE A 106 -9.32 4.15 1.25
N ASP A 107 -8.24 4.72 0.74
CA ASP A 107 -7.84 4.60 -0.66
C ASP A 107 -6.80 3.48 -0.81
N LYS A 108 -7.18 2.39 -1.47
CA LYS A 108 -6.32 1.22 -1.66
C LYS A 108 -5.01 1.57 -2.38
N GLN A 109 -5.09 2.41 -3.42
CA GLN A 109 -3.90 2.82 -4.18
C GLN A 109 -2.94 3.62 -3.30
N LEU A 110 -3.47 4.57 -2.53
CA LEU A 110 -2.65 5.40 -1.66
C LEU A 110 -2.00 4.59 -0.53
N VAL A 111 -2.74 3.67 0.07
CA VAL A 111 -2.20 2.76 1.10
C VAL A 111 -1.07 1.92 0.51
N GLY A 112 -1.29 1.31 -0.65
CA GLY A 112 -0.29 0.48 -1.31
C GLY A 112 0.93 1.28 -1.74
N GLU A 113 0.74 2.45 -2.31
CA GLU A 113 1.82 3.33 -2.75
C GLU A 113 2.66 3.83 -1.57
N THR A 114 2.01 4.24 -0.49
CA THR A 114 2.70 4.71 0.72
C THR A 114 3.51 3.58 1.36
N ALA A 115 2.93 2.39 1.48
CA ALA A 115 3.62 1.22 2.01
C ALA A 115 4.83 0.85 1.14
N ALA A 116 4.68 0.87 -0.16
CA ALA A 116 5.76 0.57 -1.09
C ALA A 116 6.89 1.61 -1.02
N ARG A 117 6.54 2.88 -0.87
CA ARG A 117 7.51 3.97 -0.71
C ARG A 117 8.34 3.78 0.55
N ILE A 118 7.69 3.42 1.66
CA ILE A 118 8.38 3.15 2.93
C ILE A 118 9.31 1.95 2.79
N ARG A 119 8.84 0.88 2.15
CA ARG A 119 9.65 -0.31 1.92
C ARG A 119 10.92 0.00 1.12
N LYS A 120 10.84 0.95 0.19
CA LYS A 120 11.99 1.37 -0.63
C LYS A 120 13.07 2.12 0.15
N LEU A 121 12.78 2.61 1.34
CA LEU A 121 13.79 3.29 2.18
C LEU A 121 14.94 2.34 2.51
N LYS A 122 14.61 1.08 2.74
CA LYS A 122 15.61 0.04 3.02
C LYS A 122 15.00 -1.30 2.60
N LYS A 123 15.16 -1.67 1.35
CA LYS A 123 14.64 -2.94 0.84
C LYS A 123 15.31 -4.12 1.54
N PRO A 124 14.59 -5.26 1.71
CA PRO A 124 15.21 -6.44 2.28
C PRO A 124 16.38 -6.89 1.42
N GLU A 125 17.53 -7.07 2.05
CA GLU A 125 18.68 -7.57 1.32
C GLU A 125 18.58 -9.08 1.12
N PRO A 126 19.15 -9.62 0.02
CA PRO A 126 18.96 -11.03 -0.31
C PRO A 126 19.77 -12.01 0.53
N TYR A 127 20.77 -11.54 1.28
CA TYR A 127 21.64 -12.43 2.06
C TYR A 127 21.17 -12.67 3.48
N LYS A 128 20.88 -11.60 4.24
CA LYS A 128 20.46 -11.68 5.64
C LYS A 128 19.02 -11.23 5.88
N GLY A 129 18.37 -10.68 4.87
CA GLY A 129 17.00 -10.21 4.98
C GLY A 129 16.81 -8.93 5.77
N LYS A 130 17.87 -8.17 6.03
CA LYS A 130 17.78 -6.89 6.74
C LYS A 130 17.05 -5.85 5.89
N GLY A 131 16.16 -5.11 6.48
CA GLY A 131 15.41 -4.05 5.82
C GLY A 131 13.94 -4.06 6.19
N ILE A 132 13.16 -3.31 5.44
CA ILE A 132 11.70 -3.20 5.64
C ILE A 132 11.00 -4.11 4.65
N HIS A 133 10.11 -4.97 5.15
CA HIS A 133 9.31 -5.87 4.31
C HIS A 133 7.88 -5.95 4.81
N TYR A 134 6.98 -6.45 3.95
CA TYR A 134 5.60 -6.71 4.36
C TYR A 134 5.55 -7.91 5.29
N VAL A 135 4.61 -7.88 6.24
CA VAL A 135 4.37 -9.05 7.11
C VAL A 135 3.92 -10.22 6.24
N GLY A 136 4.60 -11.36 6.39
CA GLY A 136 4.30 -12.54 5.58
C GLY A 136 4.96 -12.55 4.21
N GLU A 137 5.71 -11.51 3.84
CA GLU A 137 6.42 -11.48 2.57
C GLU A 137 7.53 -12.53 2.56
N THR A 138 7.58 -13.32 1.50
CA THR A 138 8.69 -14.25 1.27
C THR A 138 9.84 -13.51 0.64
N ILE A 139 10.94 -13.39 1.37
CA ILE A 139 12.14 -12.73 0.88
C ILE A 139 13.02 -13.76 0.19
N ARG A 140 13.27 -13.55 -1.10
CA ARG A 140 14.16 -14.42 -1.85
C ARG A 140 15.59 -14.17 -1.38
N ARG A 141 16.17 -15.14 -0.69
CA ARG A 141 17.53 -15.05 -0.17
C ARG A 141 18.52 -15.62 -1.14
N LYS A 142 19.70 -15.01 -1.20
CA LYS A 142 20.84 -15.52 -1.95
C LYS A 142 21.86 -16.08 -0.99
N VAL A 143 22.59 -17.10 -1.45
CA VAL A 143 23.71 -17.65 -0.69
C VAL A 143 24.86 -16.62 -0.71
N GLY A 144 25.47 -16.39 0.46
CA GLY A 144 26.62 -15.50 0.54
C GLY A 144 27.83 -16.05 -0.22
N LYS A 145 28.82 -15.19 -0.45
CA LYS A 145 30.02 -15.58 -1.21
C LYS A 145 30.72 -16.80 -0.64
N ALA A 146 30.75 -16.91 0.68
CA ALA A 146 31.39 -18.04 1.35
C ALA A 146 30.57 -19.33 1.29
N GLY A 147 29.31 -19.26 0.89
CA GLY A 147 28.39 -20.39 0.83
C GLY A 147 28.20 -20.98 -0.56
N LYS A 148 29.13 -20.77 -1.43
CA LYS A 148 29.04 -21.28 -2.79
C LYS A 148 28.87 -22.79 -2.85
#